data_b3c76fc446e2833eece4ddea7f295d37
#
_entry.id   b3c76fc446e2833eece4ddea7f295d37
#
_cell.length_a   1.000
_cell.length_b   1.000
_cell.length_c   1.000
_cell.angle_alpha   90.00
_cell.angle_beta   90.00
_cell.angle_gamma   90.00
#
_symmetry.space_group_name_H-M   'P 1'
#
loop_
_entity.id
_entity.type
_entity.pdbx_description
1 polymer ?
#
loop_
_entity_poly.entity_id
_entity_poly.type
_entity_poly.pdbx_seq_one_letter_code
_entity_poly.pdbx_strand_id
1 'polypeptide(L)'
;MYITIHLKKGIPAIFGMALVVVCLSGKALGAITISIDYSLDSTGFFSDGDGAAKKAALEAARDVFEGIISDSIAAITPGGANTWNATGYHPGTGASGTLATDLSVAADTLIIYAGGRALSGSNLAQGGPGGWSGSGTVGFVDNLYNRGESGITNGSAVELGTQTDFAPWGGTITFDNDDVAWHYDHTTSVDAGKFDFYTAALHELVHAIGFGTSNSWDDLVSSGTFTGSQSNTSNGGSNVSLYSADGGTTYGHWVSGTTSVRLSDGASQETAMDPDVTAGTRKYLTNLDAMGLADIGWQLNITAVPEPSTWALMSGIALLGFGAVRRYRLNPLTCKSSQ
;
A
#
# COMPACT_ATOMS: atom_id res chain seq x y z
N MET A 1 -35.65 -12.68 -19.31
CA MET A 1 -36.93 -12.51 -18.61
C MET A 1 -37.23 -11.03 -18.61
N TYR A 2 -38.10 -10.57 -19.50
CA TYR A 2 -38.45 -9.15 -19.64
C TYR A 2 -39.62 -8.83 -18.71
N ILE A 3 -39.47 -7.80 -17.88
CA ILE A 3 -40.56 -7.27 -17.03
C ILE A 3 -41.12 -6.02 -17.72
N THR A 4 -42.38 -6.10 -18.20
CA THR A 4 -43.10 -4.96 -18.78
C THR A 4 -43.88 -4.29 -17.67
N ILE A 5 -43.61 -3.00 -17.39
CA ILE A 5 -44.37 -2.22 -16.43
C ILE A 5 -45.36 -1.33 -17.17
N HIS A 6 -46.66 -1.49 -16.88
CA HIS A 6 -47.74 -0.65 -17.40
C HIS A 6 -47.96 0.56 -16.48
N LEU A 7 -47.83 1.78 -17.04
CA LEU A 7 -48.14 3.04 -16.32
C LEU A 7 -49.64 3.36 -16.41
N LYS A 8 -50.33 3.42 -15.28
CA LYS A 8 -51.67 4.01 -15.15
C LYS A 8 -51.53 5.52 -14.98
N LYS A 9 -52.26 6.29 -15.80
CA LYS A 9 -52.36 7.76 -15.71
C LYS A 9 -53.13 8.20 -14.48
N GLY A 10 -52.57 9.18 -13.78
CA GLY A 10 -53.30 10.05 -12.91
C GLY A 10 -52.83 10.07 -11.45
N ILE A 11 -51.87 10.96 -11.13
CA ILE A 11 -51.71 11.74 -9.87
C ILE A 11 -50.40 12.57 -10.04
N PRO A 12 -50.38 13.89 -9.79
CA PRO A 12 -49.11 14.65 -9.83
C PRO A 12 -48.36 14.42 -8.53
N ALA A 13 -47.40 13.50 -8.58
CA ALA A 13 -46.48 13.26 -7.47
C ALA A 13 -45.18 14.02 -7.74
N ILE A 14 -44.79 14.79 -6.77
CA ILE A 14 -43.48 15.41 -6.65
C ILE A 14 -42.46 14.26 -6.47
N PHE A 15 -41.79 13.89 -7.55
CA PHE A 15 -40.70 12.89 -7.48
C PHE A 15 -39.43 13.59 -7.00
N GLY A 16 -39.11 13.43 -5.73
CA GLY A 16 -37.74 13.50 -5.24
C GLY A 16 -37.00 12.26 -5.73
N MET A 17 -36.14 12.42 -6.74
CA MET A 17 -35.28 11.34 -7.22
C MET A 17 -34.16 11.17 -6.20
N ALA A 18 -34.32 10.24 -5.27
CA ALA A 18 -33.24 9.77 -4.44
C ALA A 18 -32.33 8.90 -5.32
N LEU A 19 -31.15 9.44 -5.66
CA LEU A 19 -30.10 8.66 -6.30
C LEU A 19 -29.51 7.71 -5.24
N VAL A 20 -29.97 6.47 -5.24
CA VAL A 20 -29.35 5.41 -4.45
C VAL A 20 -28.09 5.02 -5.19
N VAL A 21 -26.93 5.54 -4.76
CA VAL A 21 -25.64 5.04 -5.17
C VAL A 21 -25.41 3.73 -4.41
N VAL A 22 -25.70 2.61 -5.06
CA VAL A 22 -25.26 1.30 -4.57
C VAL A 22 -23.79 1.19 -4.89
N CYS A 23 -22.95 1.47 -3.90
CA CYS A 23 -21.54 1.09 -3.97
C CYS A 23 -21.47 -0.45 -3.88
N LEU A 24 -21.47 -1.10 -5.04
CA LEU A 24 -21.00 -2.47 -5.13
C LEU A 24 -19.49 -2.45 -4.94
N SER A 25 -19.02 -2.71 -3.73
CA SER A 25 -17.65 -3.08 -3.46
C SER A 25 -17.40 -4.47 -4.07
N GLY A 26 -17.25 -4.51 -5.39
CA GLY A 26 -16.67 -5.65 -6.06
C GLY A 26 -15.18 -5.67 -5.69
N LYS A 27 -14.69 -6.75 -5.06
CA LYS A 27 -13.25 -7.00 -5.05
C LYS A 27 -12.79 -7.01 -6.50
N ALA A 28 -11.82 -6.16 -6.83
CA ALA A 28 -11.15 -6.24 -8.12
C ALA A 28 -10.56 -7.65 -8.27
N LEU A 29 -10.78 -8.28 -9.41
CA LEU A 29 -10.10 -9.52 -9.77
C LEU A 29 -8.60 -9.22 -9.81
N GLY A 30 -7.80 -9.87 -8.92
CA GLY A 30 -6.35 -9.69 -8.84
C GLY A 30 -5.82 -8.94 -7.61
N ALA A 31 -6.61 -8.74 -6.56
CA ALA A 31 -6.08 -8.15 -5.33
C ALA A 31 -5.17 -9.14 -4.59
N ILE A 32 -3.94 -8.71 -4.28
CA ILE A 32 -3.04 -9.47 -3.40
C ILE A 32 -3.63 -9.53 -1.99
N THR A 33 -3.42 -10.67 -1.32
CA THR A 33 -3.67 -10.84 0.11
C THR A 33 -2.36 -10.78 0.86
N ILE A 34 -2.25 -9.94 1.89
CA ILE A 34 -1.10 -9.88 2.79
C ILE A 34 -1.51 -10.51 4.12
N SER A 35 -1.08 -11.74 4.36
CA SER A 35 -1.37 -12.47 5.59
C SER A 35 -0.34 -12.11 6.67
N ILE A 36 -0.78 -11.50 7.75
CA ILE A 36 0.09 -11.21 8.89
C ILE A 36 0.13 -12.42 9.81
N ASP A 37 1.33 -12.93 10.07
CA ASP A 37 1.59 -14.07 10.96
C ASP A 37 2.34 -13.62 12.20
N TYR A 38 1.72 -13.80 13.37
CA TYR A 38 2.29 -13.43 14.67
C TYR A 38 2.95 -14.61 15.39
N SER A 39 3.10 -15.76 14.74
CA SER A 39 3.65 -16.98 15.39
C SER A 39 5.11 -16.82 15.85
N LEU A 40 5.84 -15.89 15.23
CA LEU A 40 7.22 -15.55 15.59
C LEU A 40 7.33 -14.34 16.55
N ASP A 41 6.23 -13.85 17.08
CA ASP A 41 6.22 -12.81 18.13
C ASP A 41 6.59 -13.39 19.49
N SER A 42 7.85 -13.75 19.67
CA SER A 42 8.34 -14.43 20.87
C SER A 42 8.32 -13.58 22.15
N THR A 43 8.14 -12.26 22.01
CA THR A 43 8.04 -11.33 23.16
C THR A 43 6.60 -11.11 23.60
N GLY A 44 5.62 -11.52 22.81
CA GLY A 44 4.20 -11.29 23.08
C GLY A 44 3.74 -9.87 22.84
N PHE A 45 4.48 -9.08 22.04
CA PHE A 45 4.16 -7.69 21.72
C PHE A 45 2.73 -7.52 21.15
N PHE A 46 2.29 -8.44 20.30
CA PHE A 46 0.94 -8.45 19.74
C PHE A 46 -0.10 -9.21 20.58
N SER A 47 0.28 -9.71 21.74
CA SER A 47 -0.62 -10.44 22.66
C SER A 47 -0.73 -9.83 24.06
N ASP A 48 -0.09 -8.68 24.29
CA ASP A 48 -0.23 -7.90 25.52
C ASP A 48 -1.58 -7.14 25.60
N GLY A 49 -1.74 -6.26 26.61
CA GLY A 49 -2.97 -5.50 26.83
C GLY A 49 -3.40 -4.62 25.64
N ASP A 50 -2.44 -4.13 24.86
CA ASP A 50 -2.67 -3.29 23.68
C ASP A 50 -2.66 -4.09 22.37
N GLY A 51 -2.45 -5.40 22.41
CA GLY A 51 -2.25 -6.27 21.26
C GLY A 51 -3.36 -6.18 20.22
N ALA A 52 -4.61 -6.01 20.64
CA ALA A 52 -5.74 -5.84 19.71
C ALA A 52 -5.63 -4.52 18.91
N ALA A 53 -5.23 -3.41 19.54
CA ALA A 53 -5.06 -2.12 18.88
C ALA A 53 -3.86 -2.13 17.94
N LYS A 54 -2.74 -2.77 18.34
CA LYS A 54 -1.56 -2.98 17.48
C LYS A 54 -1.91 -3.76 16.22
N LYS A 55 -2.63 -4.88 16.35
CA LYS A 55 -3.09 -5.69 15.21
C LYS A 55 -4.00 -4.87 14.30
N ALA A 56 -4.98 -4.17 14.86
CA ALA A 56 -5.90 -3.34 14.07
C ALA A 56 -5.17 -2.25 13.27
N ALA A 57 -4.16 -1.60 13.86
CA ALA A 57 -3.38 -0.58 13.15
C ALA A 57 -2.48 -1.18 12.05
N LEU A 58 -1.83 -2.33 12.30
CA LEU A 58 -1.03 -3.04 11.28
C LEU A 58 -1.92 -3.56 10.14
N GLU A 59 -3.09 -4.10 10.46
CA GLU A 59 -4.07 -4.58 9.48
C GLU A 59 -4.62 -3.42 8.65
N ALA A 60 -4.89 -2.26 9.25
CA ALA A 60 -5.31 -1.07 8.52
C ALA A 60 -4.21 -0.56 7.55
N ALA A 61 -2.94 -0.64 7.94
CA ALA A 61 -1.81 -0.33 7.05
C ALA A 61 -1.70 -1.34 5.90
N ARG A 62 -1.86 -2.65 6.18
CA ARG A 62 -1.91 -3.71 5.17
C ARG A 62 -3.03 -3.50 4.16
N ASP A 63 -4.22 -3.15 4.59
CA ASP A 63 -5.40 -2.97 3.74
C ASP A 63 -5.19 -1.89 2.66
N VAL A 64 -4.29 -0.93 2.90
CA VAL A 64 -3.89 0.06 1.88
C VAL A 64 -3.27 -0.64 0.68
N PHE A 65 -2.34 -1.58 0.89
CA PHE A 65 -1.64 -2.30 -0.19
C PHE A 65 -2.54 -3.33 -0.86
N GLU A 66 -3.35 -4.07 -0.10
CA GLU A 66 -4.36 -4.97 -0.66
C GLU A 66 -5.38 -4.23 -1.53
N GLY A 67 -5.64 -2.96 -1.25
CA GLY A 67 -6.54 -2.11 -2.02
C GLY A 67 -5.97 -1.59 -3.34
N ILE A 68 -4.65 -1.51 -3.47
CA ILE A 68 -4.00 -0.88 -4.64
C ILE A 68 -3.19 -1.85 -5.51
N ILE A 69 -2.65 -2.94 -4.95
CA ILE A 69 -1.84 -3.91 -5.71
C ILE A 69 -2.75 -4.88 -6.46
N SER A 70 -2.53 -5.03 -7.76
CA SER A 70 -3.36 -5.85 -8.66
C SER A 70 -2.59 -6.98 -9.35
N ASP A 71 -1.39 -7.29 -8.88
CA ASP A 71 -0.57 -8.39 -9.40
C ASP A 71 -1.23 -9.74 -9.22
N SER A 72 -0.85 -10.69 -10.08
CA SER A 72 -1.20 -12.10 -9.91
C SER A 72 0.07 -12.92 -9.74
N ILE A 73 0.23 -13.52 -8.58
CA ILE A 73 1.45 -14.19 -8.14
C ILE A 73 1.19 -15.68 -7.91
N ALA A 74 2.04 -16.55 -8.48
CA ALA A 74 1.87 -17.99 -8.36
C ALA A 74 1.99 -18.50 -6.91
N ALA A 75 1.30 -19.60 -6.59
CA ALA A 75 1.44 -20.28 -5.31
C ALA A 75 2.80 -20.94 -5.15
N ILE A 76 3.35 -21.03 -3.93
CA ILE A 76 4.47 -21.89 -3.60
C ILE A 76 3.90 -23.14 -2.93
N THR A 77 4.04 -24.29 -3.59
CA THR A 77 3.48 -25.57 -3.10
C THR A 77 4.60 -26.59 -2.97
N PRO A 78 5.21 -26.72 -1.78
CA PRO A 78 6.22 -27.75 -1.52
C PRO A 78 5.58 -29.15 -1.50
N GLY A 79 6.42 -30.18 -1.66
CA GLY A 79 5.99 -31.58 -1.56
C GLY A 79 6.75 -32.49 -2.51
N GLY A 80 6.85 -33.77 -2.17
CA GLY A 80 7.66 -34.73 -2.90
C GLY A 80 9.16 -34.35 -2.88
N ALA A 81 9.73 -34.05 -4.03
CA ALA A 81 11.11 -33.58 -4.15
C ALA A 81 11.27 -32.05 -3.99
N ASN A 82 10.17 -31.32 -3.95
CA ASN A 82 10.17 -29.86 -3.84
C ASN A 82 10.22 -29.45 -2.36
N THR A 83 11.32 -28.89 -1.94
CA THR A 83 11.53 -28.41 -0.56
C THR A 83 12.12 -27.01 -0.57
N TRP A 84 11.80 -26.19 0.44
CA TRP A 84 12.37 -24.87 0.57
C TRP A 84 12.34 -24.35 2.00
N ASN A 85 13.15 -23.35 2.27
CA ASN A 85 13.15 -22.59 3.50
C ASN A 85 12.85 -21.13 3.20
N ALA A 86 11.85 -20.58 3.86
CA ALA A 86 11.65 -19.15 3.97
C ALA A 86 12.67 -18.61 4.97
N THR A 87 13.51 -17.67 4.57
CA THR A 87 14.57 -17.11 5.42
C THR A 87 14.39 -15.61 5.64
N GLY A 88 14.97 -15.09 6.72
CA GLY A 88 14.86 -13.67 7.06
C GLY A 88 15.34 -13.39 8.46
N TYR A 89 15.02 -12.22 8.96
CA TYR A 89 15.23 -11.85 10.36
C TYR A 89 14.01 -12.21 11.19
N HIS A 90 14.22 -12.98 12.25
CA HIS A 90 13.15 -13.36 13.19
C HIS A 90 12.63 -12.12 13.92
N PRO A 91 11.34 -11.75 13.80
CA PRO A 91 10.84 -10.46 14.29
C PRO A 91 10.93 -10.29 15.81
N GLY A 92 10.84 -11.37 16.57
CA GLY A 92 10.92 -11.30 18.03
C GLY A 92 12.34 -11.40 18.61
N THR A 93 13.34 -11.86 17.82
CA THR A 93 14.72 -12.04 18.33
C THR A 93 15.79 -11.29 17.54
N GLY A 94 15.51 -10.91 16.29
CA GLY A 94 16.47 -10.31 15.38
C GLY A 94 17.49 -11.29 14.79
N ALA A 95 17.39 -12.59 15.08
CA ALA A 95 18.28 -13.60 14.53
C ALA A 95 17.98 -13.81 13.05
N SER A 96 19.02 -13.80 12.21
CA SER A 96 18.92 -14.19 10.79
C SER A 96 18.89 -15.72 10.67
N GLY A 97 18.02 -16.25 9.82
CA GLY A 97 17.96 -17.70 9.58
C GLY A 97 16.66 -18.16 8.91
N THR A 98 16.41 -19.46 9.03
CA THR A 98 15.14 -20.06 8.55
C THR A 98 14.00 -19.70 9.47
N LEU A 99 12.97 -19.09 8.89
CA LEU A 99 11.73 -18.73 9.57
C LEU A 99 10.70 -19.85 9.49
N ALA A 100 10.61 -20.50 8.33
CA ALA A 100 9.75 -21.66 8.11
C ALA A 100 10.37 -22.60 7.06
N THR A 101 10.11 -23.90 7.21
CA THR A 101 10.49 -24.93 6.25
C THR A 101 9.25 -25.44 5.55
N ASP A 102 9.33 -25.62 4.23
CA ASP A 102 8.24 -26.09 3.37
C ASP A 102 6.93 -25.34 3.56
N LEU A 103 7.02 -24.01 3.73
CA LEU A 103 5.87 -23.12 3.86
C LEU A 103 5.03 -23.16 2.58
N SER A 104 3.74 -23.47 2.70
CA SER A 104 2.79 -23.32 1.60
C SER A 104 2.30 -21.90 1.53
N VAL A 105 2.52 -21.22 0.40
CA VAL A 105 2.05 -19.87 0.13
C VAL A 105 1.00 -19.94 -0.98
N ALA A 106 -0.22 -19.50 -0.70
CA ALA A 106 -1.29 -19.48 -1.70
C ALA A 106 -0.96 -18.53 -2.86
N ALA A 107 -1.61 -18.73 -4.01
CA ALA A 107 -1.56 -17.74 -5.09
C ALA A 107 -2.04 -16.37 -4.57
N ASP A 108 -1.51 -15.33 -5.15
CA ASP A 108 -1.85 -13.94 -4.83
C ASP A 108 -1.72 -13.60 -3.31
N THR A 109 -0.80 -14.28 -2.61
CA THR A 109 -0.62 -14.12 -1.16
C THR A 109 0.84 -13.83 -0.81
N LEU A 110 1.05 -12.86 0.07
CA LEU A 110 2.30 -12.60 0.78
C LEU A 110 2.12 -12.96 2.25
N ILE A 111 3.16 -13.52 2.90
CA ILE A 111 3.12 -13.81 4.34
C ILE A 111 4.11 -12.89 5.04
N ILE A 112 3.64 -12.04 5.94
CA ILE A 112 4.47 -11.13 6.72
C ILE A 112 4.50 -11.61 8.18
N TYR A 113 5.66 -12.06 8.63
CA TYR A 113 5.87 -12.36 10.05
C TYR A 113 6.08 -11.06 10.81
N ALA A 114 5.23 -10.79 11.81
CA ALA A 114 5.29 -9.58 12.61
C ALA A 114 5.55 -9.91 14.10
N GLY A 115 6.36 -9.07 14.74
CA GLY A 115 6.68 -9.21 16.16
C GLY A 115 7.28 -7.93 16.75
N GLY A 116 7.64 -7.99 18.02
CA GLY A 116 8.32 -6.88 18.70
C GLY A 116 9.58 -7.35 19.41
N ARG A 117 10.57 -6.47 19.50
CA ARG A 117 11.77 -6.61 20.32
C ARG A 117 12.38 -5.25 20.57
N ALA A 118 13.25 -5.15 21.58
CA ALA A 118 14.04 -3.94 21.74
C ALA A 118 14.90 -3.69 20.48
N LEU A 119 14.79 -2.50 19.92
CA LEU A 119 15.60 -2.02 18.83
C LEU A 119 16.68 -1.04 19.36
N SER A 120 17.80 -0.94 18.65
CA SER A 120 18.88 -0.07 19.08
C SER A 120 18.72 1.35 18.52
N GLY A 121 19.18 2.34 19.28
CA GLY A 121 19.18 3.74 18.84
C GLY A 121 17.77 4.35 18.83
N SER A 122 17.45 5.10 17.79
CA SER A 122 16.14 5.74 17.60
C SER A 122 15.24 4.98 16.61
N ASN A 123 15.53 3.70 16.35
CA ASN A 123 14.75 2.90 15.42
C ASN A 123 13.40 2.55 16.03
N LEU A 124 12.33 2.95 15.37
CA LEU A 124 10.96 2.64 15.77
C LEU A 124 10.53 1.24 15.31
N ALA A 125 10.94 0.85 14.12
CA ALA A 125 10.60 -0.42 13.52
C ALA A 125 11.66 -0.82 12.48
N GLN A 126 11.56 -2.05 11.96
CA GLN A 126 12.37 -2.57 10.87
C GLN A 126 11.53 -3.53 10.04
N GLY A 127 11.58 -3.40 8.72
CA GLY A 127 10.90 -4.29 7.79
C GLY A 127 11.77 -4.63 6.58
N GLY A 128 11.46 -5.76 5.96
CA GLY A 128 12.13 -6.15 4.73
C GLY A 128 11.58 -7.45 4.15
N PRO A 129 11.84 -7.71 2.87
CA PRO A 129 11.44 -8.95 2.22
C PRO A 129 12.21 -10.14 2.79
N GLY A 130 11.58 -11.30 2.70
CA GLY A 130 12.23 -12.56 3.05
C GLY A 130 13.06 -13.12 1.91
N GLY A 131 14.22 -13.68 2.24
CA GLY A 131 15.00 -14.50 1.34
C GLY A 131 14.49 -15.95 1.31
N TRP A 132 15.16 -16.80 0.52
CA TRP A 132 14.80 -18.21 0.41
C TRP A 132 15.99 -19.08 0.07
N SER A 133 15.85 -20.38 0.33
CA SER A 133 16.69 -21.44 -0.22
C SER A 133 15.81 -22.64 -0.51
N GLY A 134 16.11 -23.41 -1.55
CA GLY A 134 15.27 -24.57 -1.89
C GLY A 134 15.84 -25.42 -3.00
N SER A 135 15.18 -26.57 -3.22
CA SER A 135 15.50 -27.51 -4.29
C SER A 135 14.26 -28.23 -4.74
N GLY A 136 14.29 -28.76 -5.98
CA GLY A 136 13.14 -29.49 -6.51
C GLY A 136 13.15 -29.57 -8.03
N THR A 137 11.96 -29.66 -8.60
CA THR A 137 11.79 -29.58 -10.06
C THR A 137 12.15 -28.18 -10.56
N VAL A 138 12.54 -28.07 -11.83
CA VAL A 138 12.89 -26.79 -12.45
C VAL A 138 11.76 -25.77 -12.25
N GLY A 139 10.52 -26.12 -12.57
CA GLY A 139 9.40 -25.20 -12.42
C GLY A 139 9.13 -24.78 -10.97
N PHE A 140 9.45 -25.61 -9.97
CA PHE A 140 9.36 -25.20 -8.57
C PHE A 140 10.45 -24.22 -8.19
N VAL A 141 11.68 -24.48 -8.61
CA VAL A 141 12.83 -23.59 -8.32
C VAL A 141 12.65 -22.25 -9.06
N ASP A 142 12.22 -22.26 -10.31
CA ASP A 142 11.89 -21.04 -11.07
C ASP A 142 10.81 -20.23 -10.37
N ASN A 143 9.79 -20.89 -9.80
CA ASN A 143 8.76 -20.20 -9.03
C ASN A 143 9.31 -19.57 -7.75
N LEU A 144 10.26 -20.25 -7.05
CA LEU A 144 10.93 -19.65 -5.89
C LEU A 144 11.76 -18.41 -6.29
N TYR A 145 12.46 -18.45 -7.42
CA TYR A 145 13.14 -17.28 -7.96
C TYR A 145 12.16 -16.14 -8.25
N ASN A 146 11.04 -16.42 -8.90
CA ASN A 146 10.03 -15.44 -9.22
C ASN A 146 9.35 -14.84 -7.97
N ARG A 147 9.22 -15.64 -6.90
CA ARG A 147 8.64 -15.23 -5.61
C ARG A 147 9.69 -14.84 -4.57
N GLY A 148 10.96 -14.81 -4.94
CA GLY A 148 12.07 -14.33 -4.12
C GLY A 148 12.50 -12.92 -4.51
N GLU A 149 13.78 -12.64 -4.44
CA GLU A 149 14.36 -11.34 -4.76
C GLU A 149 14.31 -10.97 -6.25
N SER A 150 14.10 -11.96 -7.12
CA SER A 150 14.21 -11.75 -8.57
C SER A 150 12.95 -11.19 -9.21
N GLY A 151 11.79 -11.32 -8.57
CA GLY A 151 10.53 -10.83 -9.08
C GLY A 151 9.98 -11.59 -10.29
N ILE A 152 8.87 -11.11 -10.81
CA ILE A 152 8.17 -11.66 -11.96
C ILE A 152 8.08 -10.60 -13.06
N THR A 153 8.45 -10.95 -14.28
CA THR A 153 8.16 -10.14 -15.46
C THR A 153 6.98 -10.77 -16.18
N ASN A 154 5.74 -10.34 -15.92
CA ASN A 154 4.54 -10.79 -16.63
C ASN A 154 4.42 -12.32 -16.77
N GLY A 155 4.76 -13.07 -15.71
CA GLY A 155 4.68 -14.53 -15.67
C GLY A 155 5.84 -15.27 -16.34
N SER A 156 6.89 -14.58 -16.72
CA SER A 156 8.13 -15.18 -17.23
C SER A 156 9.19 -15.26 -16.13
N ALA A 157 9.95 -16.37 -16.08
CA ALA A 157 11.10 -16.45 -15.20
C ALA A 157 12.12 -15.36 -15.55
N VAL A 158 12.57 -14.62 -14.54
CA VAL A 158 13.58 -13.57 -14.71
C VAL A 158 14.96 -14.22 -14.63
N GLU A 159 15.83 -13.92 -15.59
CA GLU A 159 17.24 -14.31 -15.48
C GLU A 159 17.89 -13.57 -14.29
N LEU A 160 18.70 -14.29 -13.51
CA LEU A 160 19.50 -13.71 -12.44
C LEU A 160 20.29 -12.49 -12.97
N GLY A 161 20.10 -11.33 -12.37
CA GLY A 161 20.78 -10.08 -12.74
C GLY A 161 20.02 -9.19 -13.72
N THR A 162 18.78 -9.54 -14.11
CA THR A 162 17.90 -8.68 -14.92
C THR A 162 16.55 -8.43 -14.24
N GLN A 163 16.57 -8.24 -12.94
CA GLN A 163 15.38 -8.12 -12.11
C GLN A 163 14.70 -6.77 -12.32
N THR A 164 13.53 -6.79 -12.93
CA THR A 164 12.74 -5.59 -13.21
C THR A 164 11.40 -5.58 -12.50
N ASP A 165 11.05 -6.65 -11.77
CA ASP A 165 9.70 -6.88 -11.27
C ASP A 165 9.78 -7.69 -9.97
N PHE A 166 9.61 -7.01 -8.84
CA PHE A 166 9.79 -7.61 -7.52
C PHE A 166 8.48 -8.23 -7.01
N ALA A 167 8.52 -9.49 -6.62
CA ALA A 167 7.37 -10.21 -6.05
C ALA A 167 7.82 -11.21 -4.97
N PRO A 168 7.99 -10.79 -3.70
CA PRO A 168 8.47 -11.66 -2.64
C PRO A 168 7.43 -12.72 -2.25
N TRP A 169 7.87 -13.82 -1.60
CA TRP A 169 6.96 -14.73 -0.93
C TRP A 169 6.30 -14.06 0.29
N GLY A 170 6.95 -13.07 0.85
CA GLY A 170 6.60 -12.34 2.04
C GLY A 170 7.84 -11.70 2.66
N GLY A 171 7.79 -11.46 3.97
CA GLY A 171 8.87 -10.81 4.68
C GLY A 171 8.67 -10.78 6.18
N THR A 172 9.39 -9.89 6.85
CA THR A 172 9.29 -9.71 8.31
C THR A 172 9.20 -8.25 8.68
N ILE A 173 8.46 -7.97 9.77
CA ILE A 173 8.37 -6.64 10.38
C ILE A 173 8.59 -6.76 11.88
N THR A 174 9.45 -5.91 12.42
CA THR A 174 9.73 -5.84 13.85
C THR A 174 9.45 -4.43 14.35
N PHE A 175 8.76 -4.30 15.47
CA PHE A 175 8.51 -3.04 16.16
C PHE A 175 9.32 -2.95 17.44
N ASP A 176 9.75 -1.75 17.80
CA ASP A 176 10.38 -1.53 19.09
C ASP A 176 9.36 -1.69 20.22
N ASN A 177 9.71 -2.51 21.21
CA ASN A 177 8.86 -2.84 22.36
C ASN A 177 9.44 -2.34 23.70
N ASP A 178 10.48 -1.53 23.69
CA ASP A 178 11.18 -1.13 24.92
C ASP A 178 10.89 0.32 25.31
N ASP A 179 11.38 1.30 24.57
CA ASP A 179 11.38 2.70 25.02
C ASP A 179 10.53 3.65 24.14
N VAL A 180 9.80 3.14 23.15
CA VAL A 180 8.95 3.95 22.28
C VAL A 180 7.58 4.20 22.88
N ALA A 181 7.22 5.48 23.02
CA ALA A 181 5.86 5.88 23.39
C ALA A 181 4.93 5.79 22.16
N TRP A 182 4.29 4.65 21.98
CA TRP A 182 3.40 4.40 20.85
C TRP A 182 1.98 4.97 21.03
N HIS A 183 1.40 5.44 19.93
CA HIS A 183 -0.04 5.66 19.74
C HIS A 183 -0.58 4.55 18.84
N TYR A 184 -1.40 3.65 19.40
CA TYR A 184 -1.89 2.46 18.69
C TYR A 184 -3.24 2.65 17.98
N ASP A 185 -4.06 3.61 18.41
CA ASP A 185 -5.39 3.81 17.83
C ASP A 185 -5.30 4.59 16.51
N HIS A 186 -5.25 3.85 15.40
CA HIS A 186 -5.18 4.42 14.05
C HIS A 186 -6.43 5.22 13.64
N THR A 187 -7.52 5.18 14.42
CA THR A 187 -8.78 5.88 14.13
C THR A 187 -8.88 7.26 14.76
N THR A 188 -8.01 7.56 15.72
CA THR A 188 -7.96 8.86 16.42
C THR A 188 -6.73 9.68 16.02
N SER A 189 -6.74 10.97 16.36
CA SER A 189 -5.56 11.81 16.21
C SER A 189 -4.42 11.31 17.09
N VAL A 190 -3.19 11.37 16.59
CA VAL A 190 -2.01 10.92 17.32
C VAL A 190 -1.80 11.81 18.55
N ASP A 191 -1.62 11.20 19.71
CA ASP A 191 -1.35 11.91 20.97
C ASP A 191 -0.01 12.68 20.87
N ALA A 192 0.01 13.86 21.46
CA ALA A 192 1.23 14.66 21.51
C ALA A 192 2.37 13.89 22.21
N GLY A 193 3.54 13.85 21.59
CA GLY A 193 4.73 13.17 22.12
C GLY A 193 4.74 11.66 21.91
N LYS A 194 3.73 11.07 21.26
CA LYS A 194 3.72 9.65 20.89
C LYS A 194 4.02 9.46 19.40
N PHE A 195 4.65 8.35 19.06
CA PHE A 195 4.84 7.92 17.67
C PHE A 195 3.63 7.10 17.19
N ASP A 196 3.20 7.38 15.97
CA ASP A 196 2.04 6.69 15.39
C ASP A 196 2.41 5.29 14.90
N PHE A 197 1.84 4.26 15.53
CA PHE A 197 2.10 2.87 15.19
C PHE A 197 1.65 2.53 13.75
N TYR A 198 0.52 3.09 13.30
CA TYR A 198 0.05 2.91 11.93
C TYR A 198 1.07 3.45 10.90
N THR A 199 1.65 4.63 11.15
CA THR A 199 2.69 5.21 10.29
C THR A 199 3.91 4.30 10.17
N ALA A 200 4.42 3.78 11.31
CA ALA A 200 5.53 2.85 11.31
C ALA A 200 5.17 1.53 10.60
N ALA A 201 3.97 0.98 10.85
CA ALA A 201 3.51 -0.23 10.20
C ALA A 201 3.40 -0.07 8.68
N LEU A 202 2.86 1.05 8.20
CA LEU A 202 2.77 1.38 6.79
C LEU A 202 4.17 1.45 6.16
N HIS A 203 5.11 2.15 6.80
CA HIS A 203 6.49 2.31 6.35
C HIS A 203 7.20 0.96 6.19
N GLU A 204 7.13 0.12 7.22
CA GLU A 204 7.80 -1.19 7.20
C GLU A 204 7.16 -2.17 6.21
N LEU A 205 5.85 -2.08 5.99
CA LEU A 205 5.20 -2.86 4.94
C LEU A 205 5.72 -2.47 3.55
N VAL A 206 5.97 -1.19 3.28
CA VAL A 206 6.55 -0.72 2.01
C VAL A 206 7.95 -1.32 1.80
N HIS A 207 8.78 -1.39 2.86
CA HIS A 207 10.07 -2.08 2.81
C HIS A 207 9.92 -3.59 2.59
N ALA A 208 8.97 -4.23 3.26
CA ALA A 208 8.73 -5.66 3.13
C ALA A 208 8.27 -6.08 1.72
N ILE A 209 7.68 -5.15 0.96
CA ILE A 209 7.30 -5.36 -0.44
C ILE A 209 8.30 -4.74 -1.43
N GLY A 210 9.53 -4.44 -1.00
CA GLY A 210 10.70 -4.23 -1.86
C GLY A 210 11.18 -2.80 -2.04
N PHE A 211 10.46 -1.80 -1.58
CA PHE A 211 10.91 -0.41 -1.65
C PHE A 211 12.17 -0.21 -0.79
N GLY A 212 13.25 0.23 -1.40
CA GLY A 212 14.52 0.45 -0.71
C GLY A 212 15.24 -0.82 -0.26
N THR A 213 14.75 -2.00 -0.62
CA THR A 213 15.24 -3.29 -0.11
C THR A 213 15.37 -4.39 -1.16
N SER A 214 14.85 -4.17 -2.36
CA SER A 214 14.93 -5.14 -3.47
C SER A 214 16.03 -4.80 -4.45
N ASN A 215 16.53 -5.83 -5.16
CA ASN A 215 17.48 -5.61 -6.24
C ASN A 215 16.88 -4.73 -7.36
N SER A 216 15.57 -4.88 -7.63
CA SER A 216 14.85 -4.02 -8.58
C SER A 216 14.87 -2.54 -8.17
N TRP A 217 14.90 -2.24 -6.89
CA TRP A 217 15.11 -0.89 -6.38
C TRP A 217 16.55 -0.43 -6.63
N ASP A 218 17.53 -1.23 -6.25
CA ASP A 218 18.96 -0.88 -6.36
C ASP A 218 19.36 -0.62 -7.81
N ASP A 219 18.80 -1.36 -8.78
CA ASP A 219 19.02 -1.15 -10.21
C ASP A 219 18.54 0.22 -10.71
N LEU A 220 17.62 0.86 -9.98
CA LEU A 220 17.10 2.20 -10.27
C LEU A 220 17.79 3.31 -9.46
N VAL A 221 18.77 2.96 -8.61
CA VAL A 221 19.55 3.94 -7.84
C VAL A 221 20.76 4.42 -8.65
N SER A 222 20.91 5.72 -8.82
CA SER A 222 22.06 6.32 -9.50
C SER A 222 22.48 7.61 -8.82
N SER A 223 23.72 7.65 -8.35
CA SER A 223 24.34 8.85 -7.77
C SER A 223 23.49 9.52 -6.68
N GLY A 224 22.87 8.72 -5.80
CA GLY A 224 22.02 9.21 -4.71
C GLY A 224 20.63 9.69 -5.14
N THR A 225 20.19 9.31 -6.33
CA THR A 225 18.84 9.58 -6.81
C THR A 225 18.17 8.31 -7.30
N PHE A 226 16.86 8.24 -7.20
CA PHE A 226 16.02 7.20 -7.77
C PHE A 226 15.57 7.60 -9.18
N THR A 227 15.81 6.73 -10.16
CA THR A 227 15.62 7.02 -11.58
C THR A 227 14.37 6.39 -12.17
N GLY A 228 13.52 5.79 -11.34
CA GLY A 228 12.28 5.16 -11.76
C GLY A 228 11.37 6.13 -12.52
N SER A 229 10.80 5.71 -13.62
CA SER A 229 10.08 6.59 -14.57
C SER A 229 8.75 7.10 -14.00
N GLN A 230 8.07 6.27 -13.20
CA GLN A 230 6.81 6.65 -12.56
C GLN A 230 7.05 7.67 -11.44
N SER A 231 8.07 7.42 -10.60
CA SER A 231 8.50 8.34 -9.56
C SER A 231 9.00 9.66 -10.12
N ASN A 232 9.78 9.62 -11.22
CA ASN A 232 10.24 10.81 -11.93
C ASN A 232 9.04 11.66 -12.41
N THR A 233 8.04 11.03 -13.05
CA THR A 233 6.82 11.70 -13.50
C THR A 233 6.07 12.33 -12.33
N SER A 234 5.90 11.58 -11.23
CA SER A 234 5.24 12.05 -9.99
C SER A 234 6.00 13.21 -9.34
N ASN A 235 7.32 13.26 -9.50
CA ASN A 235 8.21 14.31 -8.99
C ASN A 235 8.44 15.45 -9.99
N GLY A 236 7.49 15.73 -10.85
CA GLY A 236 7.53 16.85 -11.79
C GLY A 236 8.60 16.70 -12.90
N GLY A 237 8.95 15.48 -13.29
CA GLY A 237 9.91 15.16 -14.34
C GLY A 237 11.38 15.15 -13.88
N SER A 238 11.62 15.10 -12.58
CA SER A 238 12.97 15.04 -11.99
C SER A 238 13.17 13.78 -11.18
N ASN A 239 14.38 13.20 -11.21
CA ASN A 239 14.72 12.09 -10.33
C ASN A 239 14.55 12.48 -8.87
N VAL A 240 14.14 11.51 -8.04
CA VAL A 240 13.90 11.75 -6.62
C VAL A 240 15.20 11.57 -5.85
N SER A 241 15.56 12.53 -5.01
CA SER A 241 16.74 12.41 -4.14
C SER A 241 16.51 11.35 -3.05
N LEU A 242 17.55 10.57 -2.77
CA LEU A 242 17.52 9.50 -1.80
C LEU A 242 18.32 9.85 -0.55
N TYR A 243 17.83 9.37 0.58
CA TYR A 243 18.53 9.44 1.85
C TYR A 243 19.48 8.26 2.02
N SER A 244 20.68 8.51 2.52
CA SER A 244 21.65 7.49 2.89
C SER A 244 22.12 7.71 4.33
N ALA A 245 21.87 6.73 5.18
CA ALA A 245 22.30 6.74 6.58
C ALA A 245 23.80 6.44 6.74
N ASP A 246 24.43 5.82 5.75
CA ASP A 246 25.81 5.30 5.80
C ASP A 246 26.78 6.05 4.88
N GLY A 247 26.40 7.24 4.45
CA GLY A 247 27.27 8.11 3.65
C GLY A 247 27.34 7.75 2.16
N GLY A 248 26.32 7.09 1.62
CA GLY A 248 26.14 6.89 0.18
C GLY A 248 26.33 5.47 -0.32
N THR A 249 26.14 4.46 0.53
CA THR A 249 26.19 3.04 0.15
C THR A 249 24.82 2.37 0.17
N THR A 250 23.91 2.82 1.05
CA THR A 250 22.55 2.27 1.14
C THR A 250 21.52 3.39 0.99
N TYR A 251 20.59 3.22 0.08
CA TYR A 251 19.57 4.20 -0.27
C TYR A 251 18.16 3.59 -0.19
N GLY A 252 17.61 3.49 1.01
CA GLY A 252 16.31 2.85 1.26
C GLY A 252 15.12 3.81 1.39
N HIS A 253 15.34 5.13 1.35
CA HIS A 253 14.31 6.14 1.63
C HIS A 253 14.43 7.33 0.70
N TRP A 254 13.34 8.08 0.55
CA TRP A 254 13.40 9.43 0.00
C TRP A 254 14.23 10.33 0.95
N VAL A 255 14.79 11.41 0.42
CA VAL A 255 15.47 12.39 1.30
C VAL A 255 14.47 13.03 2.26
N SER A 256 14.89 13.27 3.50
CA SER A 256 14.03 13.87 4.56
C SER A 256 13.36 15.16 4.08
N GLY A 257 12.06 15.30 4.38
CA GLY A 257 11.24 16.44 3.98
C GLY A 257 10.68 16.35 2.54
N THR A 258 10.87 15.22 1.84
CA THR A 258 10.23 15.00 0.54
C THR A 258 8.70 14.97 0.71
N THR A 259 7.98 15.78 -0.09
CA THR A 259 6.53 15.89 -0.02
C THR A 259 5.84 15.37 -1.27
N SER A 260 4.66 14.78 -1.10
CA SER A 260 3.77 14.37 -2.18
C SER A 260 2.32 14.43 -1.72
N VAL A 261 1.39 14.01 -2.55
CA VAL A 261 -0.04 13.97 -2.21
C VAL A 261 -0.44 12.60 -1.68
N ARG A 262 -1.24 12.56 -0.63
CA ARG A 262 -1.79 11.31 -0.08
C ARG A 262 -2.72 10.64 -1.08
N LEU A 263 -2.65 9.32 -1.21
CA LEU A 263 -3.57 8.56 -2.07
C LEU A 263 -5.01 8.63 -1.59
N SER A 264 -5.24 8.78 -0.29
CA SER A 264 -6.57 8.72 0.31
C SER A 264 -7.45 9.95 0.01
N ASP A 265 -6.87 11.15 -0.05
CA ASP A 265 -7.62 12.40 -0.14
C ASP A 265 -6.94 13.52 -0.94
N GLY A 266 -5.76 13.27 -1.51
CA GLY A 266 -4.99 14.24 -2.30
C GLY A 266 -4.35 15.38 -1.52
N ALA A 267 -4.39 15.35 -0.18
CA ALA A 267 -3.73 16.38 0.62
C ALA A 267 -2.21 16.24 0.60
N SER A 268 -1.49 17.35 0.55
CA SER A 268 -0.02 17.35 0.60
C SER A 268 0.48 16.90 1.98
N GLN A 269 1.52 16.09 1.97
CA GLN A 269 2.15 15.52 3.16
C GLN A 269 3.62 15.18 2.85
N GLU A 270 4.47 15.08 3.87
CA GLU A 270 5.73 14.32 3.74
C GLU A 270 5.43 12.87 3.37
N THR A 271 6.25 12.30 2.50
CA THR A 271 6.11 10.92 2.05
C THR A 271 6.11 9.92 3.22
N ALA A 272 5.44 8.78 3.05
CA ALA A 272 5.51 7.71 4.04
C ALA A 272 6.93 7.13 4.14
N MET A 273 7.67 7.14 3.03
CA MET A 273 9.05 6.66 2.94
C MET A 273 10.11 7.74 3.19
N ASP A 274 9.76 8.82 3.87
CA ASP A 274 10.68 9.70 4.57
C ASP A 274 11.36 8.93 5.72
N PRO A 275 12.69 9.06 5.95
CA PRO A 275 13.39 8.31 7.00
C PRO A 275 12.97 8.68 8.41
N ASP A 276 12.29 9.83 8.57
CA ASP A 276 11.95 10.38 9.88
C ASP A 276 10.44 10.30 10.15
N VAL A 277 10.08 9.89 11.37
CA VAL A 277 8.71 9.95 11.89
C VAL A 277 8.66 10.99 13.00
N THR A 278 7.77 11.98 12.87
CA THR A 278 7.58 13.02 13.89
C THR A 278 6.50 12.61 14.88
N ALA A 279 6.81 12.64 16.18
CA ALA A 279 5.85 12.37 17.25
C ALA A 279 4.62 13.32 17.14
N GLY A 280 3.43 12.77 17.39
CA GLY A 280 2.17 13.52 17.27
C GLY A 280 1.63 13.64 15.84
N THR A 281 2.27 12.99 14.85
CA THR A 281 1.84 13.05 13.44
C THR A 281 1.58 11.65 12.88
N ARG A 282 0.62 11.57 11.94
CA ARG A 282 0.35 10.36 11.14
C ARG A 282 0.67 10.63 9.69
N LYS A 283 1.42 9.72 9.07
CA LYS A 283 1.68 9.69 7.63
C LYS A 283 0.81 8.61 6.96
N TYR A 284 0.33 8.92 5.78
CA TYR A 284 -0.40 8.01 4.90
C TYR A 284 0.43 7.76 3.64
N LEU A 285 0.15 6.67 2.93
CA LEU A 285 0.82 6.39 1.66
C LEU A 285 0.56 7.53 0.67
N THR A 286 1.65 8.04 0.09
CA THR A 286 1.57 9.12 -0.89
C THR A 286 1.67 8.57 -2.33
N ASN A 287 1.31 9.42 -3.29
CA ASN A 287 1.46 9.08 -4.70
C ASN A 287 2.92 8.75 -5.06
N LEU A 288 3.88 9.49 -4.50
CA LEU A 288 5.30 9.23 -4.79
C LEU A 288 5.77 7.88 -4.22
N ASP A 289 5.34 7.51 -3.01
CA ASP A 289 5.64 6.19 -2.42
C ASP A 289 5.08 5.06 -3.29
N ALA A 290 3.84 5.21 -3.75
CA ALA A 290 3.20 4.25 -4.63
C ALA A 290 3.89 4.16 -6.00
N MET A 291 4.34 5.28 -6.58
CA MET A 291 5.09 5.27 -7.83
C MET A 291 6.44 4.58 -7.67
N GLY A 292 7.10 4.68 -6.51
CA GLY A 292 8.31 3.90 -6.20
C GLY A 292 8.05 2.38 -6.23
N LEU A 293 6.91 1.95 -5.69
CA LEU A 293 6.49 0.54 -5.80
C LEU A 293 6.18 0.13 -7.24
N ALA A 294 5.55 1.01 -8.03
CA ALA A 294 5.28 0.74 -9.44
C ALA A 294 6.57 0.62 -10.28
N ASP A 295 7.59 1.41 -9.94
CA ASP A 295 8.88 1.36 -10.64
C ASP A 295 9.65 0.06 -10.40
N ILE A 296 9.47 -0.58 -9.25
CA ILE A 296 10.07 -1.89 -8.94
C ILE A 296 9.22 -3.08 -9.41
N GLY A 297 8.10 -2.82 -10.11
CA GLY A 297 7.32 -3.84 -10.83
C GLY A 297 5.88 -4.03 -10.36
N TRP A 298 5.49 -3.54 -9.17
CA TRP A 298 4.12 -3.70 -8.69
C TRP A 298 3.10 -3.05 -9.63
N GLN A 299 2.08 -3.80 -10.03
CA GLN A 299 0.95 -3.31 -10.80
C GLN A 299 -0.06 -2.66 -9.85
N LEU A 300 -0.18 -1.35 -9.92
CA LEU A 300 -1.03 -0.59 -9.00
C LEU A 300 -2.32 -0.14 -9.67
N ASN A 301 -3.45 -0.44 -9.05
CA ASN A 301 -4.75 0.10 -9.40
C ASN A 301 -5.04 1.34 -8.54
N ILE A 302 -4.38 2.44 -8.84
CA ILE A 302 -4.60 3.72 -8.19
C ILE A 302 -5.63 4.48 -9.00
N THR A 303 -6.87 4.55 -8.48
CA THR A 303 -7.85 5.51 -8.98
C THR A 303 -7.31 6.90 -8.64
N ALA A 304 -6.88 7.64 -9.66
CA ALA A 304 -6.39 9.00 -9.46
C ALA A 304 -7.41 9.78 -8.60
N VAL A 305 -6.98 10.24 -7.42
CA VAL A 305 -7.79 11.19 -6.64
C VAL A 305 -7.97 12.41 -7.53
N PRO A 306 -9.21 12.80 -7.91
CA PRO A 306 -9.41 13.95 -8.78
C PRO A 306 -8.74 15.17 -8.14
N GLU A 307 -7.88 15.86 -8.89
CA GLU A 307 -7.20 17.05 -8.41
C GLU A 307 -8.21 18.03 -7.80
N PRO A 308 -7.84 18.84 -6.78
CA PRO A 308 -8.72 19.82 -6.17
C PRO A 308 -9.40 20.75 -7.17
N SER A 309 -8.74 21.03 -8.31
CA SER A 309 -9.30 21.75 -9.46
C SER A 309 -10.49 21.03 -10.09
N THR A 310 -10.49 19.71 -10.15
CA THR A 310 -11.59 18.88 -10.67
C THR A 310 -12.80 18.93 -9.74
N TRP A 311 -12.59 18.87 -8.43
CA TRP A 311 -13.65 19.06 -7.43
C TRP A 311 -14.24 20.47 -7.47
N ALA A 312 -13.40 21.50 -7.65
CA ALA A 312 -13.86 22.89 -7.81
C ALA A 312 -14.68 23.06 -9.10
N LEU A 313 -14.25 22.43 -10.21
CA LEU A 313 -15.00 22.46 -11.47
C LEU A 313 -16.33 21.72 -11.36
N MET A 314 -16.35 20.53 -10.76
CA MET A 314 -17.57 19.75 -10.54
C MET A 314 -18.56 20.51 -9.62
N SER A 315 -18.05 21.12 -8.55
CA SER A 315 -18.86 21.95 -7.66
C SER A 315 -19.39 23.21 -8.35
N GLY A 316 -18.57 23.85 -9.18
CA GLY A 316 -18.95 25.01 -10.00
C GLY A 316 -20.06 24.68 -11.00
N ILE A 317 -19.96 23.55 -11.69
CA ILE A 317 -21.00 23.08 -12.64
C ILE A 317 -22.30 22.78 -11.89
N ALA A 318 -22.25 22.14 -10.72
CA ALA A 318 -23.42 21.86 -9.90
C ALA A 318 -24.11 23.16 -9.43
N LEU A 319 -23.35 24.17 -9.00
CA LEU A 319 -23.86 25.48 -8.60
C LEU A 319 -24.49 26.27 -9.77
N LEU A 320 -23.87 26.24 -10.95
CA LEU A 320 -24.40 26.87 -12.17
C LEU A 320 -25.69 26.18 -12.62
N GLY A 321 -25.74 24.83 -12.59
CA GLY A 321 -26.96 24.08 -12.86
C GLY A 321 -28.11 24.41 -11.93
N PHE A 322 -27.82 24.52 -10.62
CA PHE A 322 -28.84 24.92 -9.61
C PHE A 322 -29.32 26.36 -9.81
N GLY A 323 -28.42 27.29 -10.16
CA GLY A 323 -28.75 28.68 -10.50
C GLY A 323 -29.64 28.81 -11.71
N ALA A 324 -29.37 28.01 -12.78
CA ALA A 324 -30.18 27.98 -13.99
C ALA A 324 -31.58 27.44 -13.74
N VAL A 325 -31.72 26.35 -12.98
CA VAL A 325 -33.04 25.77 -12.61
C VAL A 325 -33.84 26.74 -11.75
N ARG A 326 -33.20 27.46 -10.82
CA ARG A 326 -33.87 28.49 -9.99
C ARG A 326 -34.36 29.68 -10.80
N ARG A 327 -33.57 30.14 -11.79
CA ARG A 327 -33.98 31.21 -12.70
C ARG A 327 -35.18 30.83 -13.58
N TYR A 328 -35.20 29.58 -14.06
CA TYR A 328 -36.32 29.07 -14.87
C TYR A 328 -37.62 28.96 -14.09
N ARG A 329 -37.55 28.62 -12.80
CA ARG A 329 -38.74 28.57 -11.90
C ARG A 329 -39.25 29.92 -11.46
N LEU A 330 -38.44 30.99 -11.47
CA LEU A 330 -38.83 32.33 -11.04
C LEU A 330 -39.33 33.24 -12.17
N ASN A 331 -39.18 32.85 -13.45
CA ASN A 331 -39.71 33.55 -14.62
C ASN A 331 -40.62 32.61 -15.44
N PRO A 332 -41.88 32.41 -15.04
CA PRO A 332 -42.84 31.77 -15.94
C PRO A 332 -43.10 32.70 -17.12
N LEU A 333 -42.88 32.22 -18.33
CA LEU A 333 -43.20 32.93 -19.56
C LEU A 333 -44.71 33.30 -19.55
N THR A 334 -44.99 34.55 -19.37
CA THR A 334 -46.36 35.08 -19.60
C THR A 334 -46.62 35.05 -21.09
N CYS A 335 -47.40 34.07 -21.51
CA CYS A 335 -47.95 34.02 -22.85
C CYS A 335 -49.02 35.10 -22.97
N LYS A 336 -48.72 36.24 -23.64
CA LYS A 336 -49.73 37.23 -24.02
C LYS A 336 -50.52 36.67 -25.19
N SER A 337 -51.80 36.34 -24.97
CA SER A 337 -52.77 36.11 -26.05
C SER A 337 -53.12 37.47 -26.66
N SER A 338 -52.78 37.67 -27.89
CA SER A 338 -53.32 38.78 -28.72
C SER A 338 -54.69 38.39 -29.26
N GLN A 339 -55.69 39.17 -28.89
CA GLN A 339 -56.95 39.22 -29.64
C GLN A 339 -56.78 40.04 -30.91
#